data_4530736ec89cb3b9a415a38381a3eeba
#
_entry.id   4530736ec89cb3b9a415a38381a3eeba
#
_cell.length_a   1.000
_cell.length_b   1.000
_cell.length_c   1.000
_cell.angle_alpha   90.00
_cell.angle_beta   90.00
_cell.angle_gamma   90.00
#
_symmetry.space_group_name_H-M   'P 1'
#
loop_
_entity.id
_entity.type
_entity.pdbx_description
1 polymer ?
#
loop_
_entity_poly.entity_id
_entity_poly.type
_entity_poly.pdbx_seq_one_letter_code
_entity_poly.pdbx_strand_id
1 'polypeptide(L)'
;RDFVARYTNGGQLVITDPDSPEHGLFATAPDSNAGPPGYPQNQLWWDRLSNLPVVTHTPEADPALFGNYRLNDGTPVKPAFQLLSDRVRQYTPEWAEGITGVPAATIRRLAQEMGVTARDAKIELPIAWTDCWGKEHKTVTGNPVSFHAMRGLAAHSNGFHTVRTLAVLMSLLGTIDRPG
;
A
#
# COMPACT_ATOMS: atom_id res chain seq x y z
N ARG A 1 6.03 5.95 1.62
CA ARG A 1 5.56 5.39 2.89
C ARG A 1 4.19 5.95 3.27
N ASP A 2 4.03 7.25 3.40
CA ASP A 2 2.81 7.89 3.94
C ASP A 2 1.58 7.61 3.09
N PHE A 3 1.70 7.62 1.78
CA PHE A 3 0.60 7.26 0.89
C PHE A 3 0.08 5.84 1.19
N VAL A 4 0.98 4.84 1.24
CA VAL A 4 0.59 3.44 1.51
C VAL A 4 -0.02 3.29 2.90
N ALA A 5 0.55 3.96 3.90
CA ALA A 5 0.10 3.84 5.29
C ALA A 5 -1.27 4.49 5.54
N ARG A 6 -1.56 5.65 4.91
CA ARG A 6 -2.74 6.46 5.22
C ARG A 6 -3.87 6.33 4.23
N TYR A 7 -3.55 6.10 2.93
CA TYR A 7 -4.53 6.16 1.84
C TYR A 7 -4.80 4.80 1.20
N THR A 8 -4.21 3.73 1.76
CA THR A 8 -4.53 2.35 1.41
C THR A 8 -4.82 1.54 2.67
N ASN A 9 -5.28 0.32 2.50
CA ASN A 9 -5.45 -0.61 3.62
C ASN A 9 -4.11 -1.16 4.17
N GLY A 10 -2.97 -0.73 3.65
CA GLY A 10 -1.65 -1.23 4.04
C GLY A 10 -1.33 -1.05 5.53
N GLY A 11 -1.78 0.05 6.13
CA GLY A 11 -1.61 0.32 7.56
C GLY A 11 -2.64 -0.34 8.46
N GLN A 12 -3.75 -0.86 7.91
CA GLN A 12 -4.82 -1.46 8.72
C GLN A 12 -4.37 -2.77 9.35
N LEU A 13 -4.75 -2.97 10.60
CA LEU A 13 -4.41 -4.17 11.35
C LEU A 13 -5.29 -5.34 10.94
N VAL A 14 -4.67 -6.49 10.73
CA VAL A 14 -5.33 -7.77 10.40
C VAL A 14 -5.10 -8.74 11.55
N ILE A 15 -6.14 -9.42 11.97
CA ILE A 15 -6.11 -10.45 13.02
C ILE A 15 -5.35 -11.67 12.48
N THR A 16 -4.34 -12.10 13.24
CA THR A 16 -3.44 -13.20 12.82
C THR A 16 -3.50 -14.41 13.75
N ASP A 17 -4.46 -14.46 14.65
CA ASP A 17 -4.73 -15.61 15.49
C ASP A 17 -5.35 -16.74 14.65
N PRO A 18 -4.67 -17.88 14.43
CA PRO A 18 -5.17 -18.97 13.61
C PRO A 18 -6.39 -19.66 14.24
N ASP A 19 -6.58 -19.56 15.55
CA ASP A 19 -7.68 -20.19 16.28
C ASP A 19 -8.91 -19.27 16.37
N SER A 20 -8.79 -18.02 15.94
CA SER A 20 -9.89 -17.06 15.92
C SER A 20 -10.78 -17.23 14.68
N PRO A 21 -12.12 -17.21 14.82
CA PRO A 21 -13.04 -17.14 13.70
C PRO A 21 -12.87 -15.86 12.85
N GLU A 22 -12.23 -14.85 13.41
CA GLU A 22 -11.92 -13.58 12.75
C GLU A 22 -10.53 -13.56 12.09
N HIS A 23 -9.83 -14.70 12.04
CA HIS A 23 -8.54 -14.79 11.37
C HIS A 23 -8.58 -14.23 9.95
N GLY A 24 -7.67 -13.32 9.62
CA GLY A 24 -7.58 -12.69 8.30
C GLY A 24 -8.53 -11.50 8.10
N LEU A 25 -9.42 -11.21 9.04
CA LEU A 25 -10.26 -10.01 8.99
C LEU A 25 -9.50 -8.80 9.55
N PHE A 26 -9.94 -7.61 9.14
CA PHE A 26 -9.43 -6.37 9.72
C PHE A 26 -9.91 -6.22 11.16
N ALA A 27 -8.99 -5.88 12.04
CA ALA A 27 -9.32 -5.54 13.42
C ALA A 27 -10.08 -4.22 13.48
N THR A 28 -11.14 -4.19 14.28
CA THR A 28 -12.03 -3.04 14.43
C THR A 28 -12.13 -2.60 15.90
N ALA A 29 -12.39 -1.31 16.12
CA ALA A 29 -12.76 -0.83 17.45
C ALA A 29 -14.17 -1.34 17.80
N PRO A 30 -14.48 -1.53 19.12
CA PRO A 30 -15.79 -1.99 19.56
C PRO A 30 -16.93 -1.04 19.19
N ASP A 31 -16.64 0.27 19.11
CA ASP A 31 -17.61 1.26 18.68
C ASP A 31 -17.57 1.43 17.15
N SER A 32 -18.65 1.04 16.50
CA SER A 32 -18.80 1.13 15.04
C SER A 32 -18.85 2.57 14.51
N ASN A 33 -19.04 3.56 15.38
CA ASN A 33 -19.13 4.97 15.03
C ASN A 33 -17.86 5.77 15.37
N ALA A 34 -16.80 5.10 15.77
CA ALA A 34 -15.55 5.75 16.20
C ALA A 34 -14.75 6.41 15.06
N GLY A 35 -15.13 6.18 13.80
CA GLY A 35 -14.48 6.80 12.64
C GLY A 35 -14.95 8.22 12.36
N PRO A 36 -14.12 9.05 11.69
CA PRO A 36 -14.53 10.38 11.29
C PRO A 36 -15.72 10.36 10.31
N PRO A 37 -16.54 11.42 10.26
CA PRO A 37 -17.68 11.51 9.34
C PRO A 37 -17.27 11.23 7.89
N GLY A 38 -18.01 10.34 7.20
CA GLY A 38 -17.72 9.91 5.83
C GLY A 38 -16.81 8.68 5.72
N TYR A 39 -16.23 8.22 6.82
CA TYR A 39 -15.48 6.97 6.90
C TYR A 39 -16.15 6.08 7.94
N PRO A 40 -17.17 5.29 7.58
CA PRO A 40 -17.97 4.51 8.54
C PRO A 40 -17.24 3.30 9.11
N GLN A 41 -15.93 3.32 9.11
CA GLN A 41 -15.13 2.17 9.47
C GLN A 41 -14.33 2.45 10.72
N ASN A 42 -14.54 1.61 11.69
CA ASN A 42 -13.83 1.55 12.96
C ASN A 42 -12.56 0.69 12.90
N GLN A 43 -11.97 0.53 11.70
CA GLN A 43 -10.74 -0.23 11.51
C GLN A 43 -9.59 0.41 12.27
N LEU A 44 -8.62 -0.40 12.65
CA LEU A 44 -7.51 0.02 13.49
C LEU A 44 -6.21 0.14 12.70
N TRP A 45 -5.43 1.15 13.04
CA TRP A 45 -4.01 1.27 12.78
C TRP A 45 -3.21 1.01 14.06
N TRP A 46 -1.94 0.61 13.92
CA TRP A 46 -0.99 0.73 15.01
C TRP A 46 -0.27 2.06 14.90
N ASP A 47 -0.49 2.94 15.86
CA ASP A 47 0.19 4.22 15.88
C ASP A 47 1.61 4.07 16.48
N ARG A 48 2.61 4.48 15.71
CA ARG A 48 4.02 4.39 16.12
C ARG A 48 4.41 5.42 17.17
N LEU A 49 3.67 6.52 17.27
CA LEU A 49 3.96 7.59 18.23
C LEU A 49 3.49 7.21 19.63
N SER A 50 2.27 6.74 19.77
CA SER A 50 1.71 6.32 21.05
C SER A 50 2.03 4.85 21.40
N ASN A 51 2.43 4.06 20.40
CA ASN A 51 2.59 2.61 20.47
C ASN A 51 1.30 1.88 20.91
N LEU A 52 0.16 2.36 20.43
CA LEU A 52 -1.17 1.83 20.74
C LEU A 52 -1.99 1.65 19.45
N PRO A 53 -3.02 0.78 19.48
CA PRO A 53 -4.00 0.72 18.41
C PRO A 53 -4.88 1.99 18.45
N VAL A 54 -5.08 2.62 17.29
CA VAL A 54 -5.94 3.79 17.11
C VAL A 54 -6.87 3.56 15.93
N VAL A 55 -8.03 4.21 15.93
CA VAL A 55 -8.95 4.14 14.80
C VAL A 55 -8.31 4.81 13.57
N THR A 56 -8.57 4.23 12.40
CA THR A 56 -8.07 4.79 11.12
C THR A 56 -8.49 6.25 10.97
N HIS A 57 -7.64 7.03 10.33
CA HIS A 57 -7.80 8.48 10.12
C HIS A 57 -7.77 9.33 11.40
N THR A 58 -7.35 8.77 12.55
CA THR A 58 -7.03 9.58 13.73
C THR A 58 -6.02 10.67 13.35
N PRO A 59 -6.32 11.95 13.62
CA PRO A 59 -5.40 13.05 13.35
C PRO A 59 -4.02 12.80 13.98
N GLU A 60 -2.97 13.17 13.28
CA GLU A 60 -1.57 13.08 13.72
C GLU A 60 -1.02 11.67 13.99
N ALA A 61 -1.85 10.61 13.95
CA ALA A 61 -1.35 9.26 14.07
C ALA A 61 -0.31 8.94 12.97
N ASP A 62 0.70 8.15 13.31
CA ASP A 62 1.73 7.64 12.39
C ASP A 62 1.56 6.14 12.17
N PRO A 63 0.74 5.71 11.18
CA PRO A 63 0.41 4.29 11.02
C PRO A 63 1.63 3.44 10.69
N ALA A 64 1.79 2.33 11.40
CA ALA A 64 2.81 1.32 11.11
C ALA A 64 2.46 0.54 9.84
N LEU A 65 3.47 0.25 9.01
CA LEU A 65 3.37 -0.68 7.88
C LEU A 65 3.98 -2.05 8.19
N PHE A 66 4.83 -2.11 9.21
CA PHE A 66 5.54 -3.33 9.62
C PHE A 66 5.43 -3.50 11.12
N GLY A 67 5.48 -4.75 11.56
CA GLY A 67 5.51 -5.13 12.96
C GLY A 67 4.54 -6.27 13.27
N ASN A 68 4.68 -6.79 14.50
CA ASN A 68 3.78 -7.77 15.09
C ASN A 68 3.29 -7.16 16.40
N TYR A 69 2.00 -7.00 16.53
CA TYR A 69 1.39 -6.29 17.65
C TYR A 69 0.34 -7.15 18.33
N ARG A 70 -0.13 -6.70 19.49
CA ARG A 70 -1.27 -7.27 20.19
C ARG A 70 -2.23 -6.15 20.58
N LEU A 71 -3.51 -6.41 20.39
CA LEU A 71 -4.56 -5.53 20.90
C LEU A 71 -4.63 -5.65 22.44
N ASN A 72 -5.44 -4.79 23.08
CA ASN A 72 -5.56 -4.74 24.54
C ASN A 72 -6.12 -6.04 25.14
N ASP A 73 -6.88 -6.80 24.39
CA ASP A 73 -7.41 -8.13 24.74
C ASP A 73 -6.43 -9.28 24.49
N GLY A 74 -5.23 -8.95 23.99
CA GLY A 74 -4.18 -9.93 23.66
C GLY A 74 -4.24 -10.48 22.23
N THR A 75 -5.25 -10.12 21.44
CA THR A 75 -5.41 -10.59 20.04
C THR A 75 -4.19 -10.21 19.20
N PRO A 76 -3.50 -11.18 18.55
CA PRO A 76 -2.35 -10.88 17.71
C PRO A 76 -2.79 -10.27 16.39
N VAL A 77 -2.11 -9.18 16.01
CA VAL A 77 -2.41 -8.44 14.77
C VAL A 77 -1.14 -8.02 14.05
N LYS A 78 -1.25 -7.85 12.73
CA LYS A 78 -0.19 -7.28 11.88
C LYS A 78 -0.80 -6.26 10.90
N PRO A 79 -0.03 -5.23 10.52
CA PRO A 79 -0.42 -4.39 9.38
C PRO A 79 -0.60 -5.22 8.11
N ALA A 80 -1.60 -4.92 7.30
CA ALA A 80 -1.84 -5.64 6.04
C ALA A 80 -0.61 -5.59 5.10
N PHE A 81 0.15 -4.51 5.13
CA PHE A 81 1.39 -4.39 4.35
C PHE A 81 2.49 -5.36 4.83
N GLN A 82 2.58 -5.64 6.14
CA GLN A 82 3.47 -6.68 6.67
C GLN A 82 3.10 -8.05 6.10
N LEU A 83 1.81 -8.38 6.08
CA LEU A 83 1.32 -9.66 5.52
C LEU A 83 1.61 -9.75 4.02
N LEU A 84 1.41 -8.67 3.27
CA LEU A 84 1.81 -8.60 1.86
C LEU A 84 3.30 -8.85 1.69
N SER A 85 4.15 -8.16 2.48
CA SER A 85 5.59 -8.33 2.46
C SER A 85 6.02 -9.76 2.77
N ASP A 86 5.41 -10.38 3.79
CA ASP A 86 5.68 -11.77 4.16
C ASP A 86 5.27 -12.73 3.03
N ARG A 87 4.14 -12.46 2.37
CA ARG A 87 3.64 -13.28 1.26
C ARG A 87 4.53 -13.21 0.03
N VAL A 88 5.00 -12.03 -0.36
CA VAL A 88 5.78 -11.85 -1.59
C VAL A 88 7.22 -12.35 -1.49
N ARG A 89 7.74 -12.60 -0.29
CA ARG A 89 9.12 -13.10 -0.10
C ARG A 89 9.44 -14.40 -0.83
N GLN A 90 8.44 -15.26 -1.05
CA GLN A 90 8.60 -16.51 -1.79
C GLN A 90 8.72 -16.29 -3.32
N TYR A 91 8.28 -15.14 -3.83
CA TYR A 91 8.32 -14.81 -5.25
C TYR A 91 9.58 -14.01 -5.56
N THR A 92 10.72 -14.69 -5.46
CA THR A 92 12.02 -14.06 -5.72
C THR A 92 12.27 -13.82 -7.21
N PRO A 93 13.20 -12.94 -7.59
CA PRO A 93 13.60 -12.79 -8.98
C PRO A 93 14.08 -14.10 -9.61
N GLU A 94 14.73 -15.00 -8.86
CA GLU A 94 15.15 -16.33 -9.33
C GLU A 94 13.94 -17.23 -9.61
N TRP A 95 12.94 -17.20 -8.74
CA TRP A 95 11.68 -17.89 -9.00
C TRP A 95 11.01 -17.37 -10.28
N ALA A 96 10.98 -16.04 -10.46
CA ALA A 96 10.41 -15.42 -11.65
C ALA A 96 11.20 -15.74 -12.92
N GLU A 97 12.54 -15.80 -12.86
CA GLU A 97 13.40 -16.22 -13.97
C GLU A 97 13.04 -17.63 -14.46
N GLY A 98 12.81 -18.56 -13.53
CA GLY A 98 12.43 -19.94 -13.88
C GLY A 98 11.08 -20.05 -14.62
N ILE A 99 10.21 -19.06 -14.49
CA ILE A 99 8.89 -19.04 -15.16
C ILE A 99 8.91 -18.22 -16.44
N THR A 100 9.56 -17.04 -16.41
CA THR A 100 9.48 -16.05 -17.48
C THR A 100 10.63 -16.11 -18.46
N GLY A 101 11.75 -16.74 -18.08
CA GLY A 101 13.01 -16.69 -18.83
C GLY A 101 13.74 -15.34 -18.75
N VAL A 102 13.21 -14.36 -18.02
CA VAL A 102 13.88 -13.08 -17.79
C VAL A 102 14.93 -13.24 -16.69
N PRO A 103 16.21 -12.94 -16.92
CA PRO A 103 17.26 -13.13 -15.92
C PRO A 103 16.96 -12.36 -14.60
N ALA A 104 17.17 -13.01 -13.46
CA ALA A 104 16.95 -12.41 -12.13
C ALA A 104 17.71 -11.10 -11.94
N ALA A 105 18.93 -11.00 -12.49
CA ALA A 105 19.72 -9.78 -12.49
C ALA A 105 19.02 -8.62 -13.22
N THR A 106 18.36 -8.91 -14.34
CA THR A 106 17.59 -7.92 -15.10
C THR A 106 16.36 -7.47 -14.30
N ILE A 107 15.64 -8.40 -13.66
CA ILE A 107 14.48 -8.08 -12.81
C ILE A 107 14.91 -7.14 -11.67
N ARG A 108 16.00 -7.45 -10.98
CA ARG A 108 16.55 -6.60 -9.90
C ARG A 108 16.97 -5.23 -10.39
N ARG A 109 17.67 -5.17 -11.52
CA ARG A 109 18.10 -3.91 -12.11
C ARG A 109 16.91 -3.02 -12.43
N LEU A 110 15.89 -3.55 -13.12
CA LEU A 110 14.68 -2.79 -13.47
C LEU A 110 13.91 -2.32 -12.22
N ALA A 111 13.75 -3.18 -11.21
CA ALA A 111 13.11 -2.82 -9.96
C ALA A 111 13.86 -1.69 -9.23
N GLN A 112 15.19 -1.75 -9.20
CA GLN A 112 16.03 -0.71 -8.62
C GLN A 112 15.93 0.60 -9.40
N GLU A 113 16.04 0.57 -10.71
CA GLU A 113 15.94 1.74 -11.59
C GLU A 113 14.59 2.43 -11.42
N MET A 114 13.49 1.68 -11.46
CA MET A 114 12.14 2.22 -11.23
C MET A 114 12.01 2.84 -9.83
N GLY A 115 12.46 2.13 -8.79
CA GLY A 115 12.36 2.60 -7.42
C GLY A 115 13.18 3.87 -7.15
N VAL A 116 14.41 3.92 -7.64
CA VAL A 116 15.30 5.09 -7.52
C VAL A 116 14.73 6.28 -8.32
N THR A 117 14.32 6.04 -9.57
CA THR A 117 13.74 7.07 -10.43
C THR A 117 12.48 7.68 -9.82
N ALA A 118 11.54 6.85 -9.38
CA ALA A 118 10.31 7.33 -8.76
C ALA A 118 10.55 8.09 -7.44
N ARG A 119 11.59 7.72 -6.67
CA ARG A 119 11.92 8.38 -5.41
C ARG A 119 12.66 9.70 -5.62
N ASP A 120 13.66 9.72 -6.50
CA ASP A 120 14.67 10.77 -6.54
C ASP A 120 14.52 11.71 -7.74
N ALA A 121 14.04 11.22 -8.89
CA ALA A 121 13.89 12.01 -10.12
C ALA A 121 12.51 12.65 -10.23
N LYS A 122 12.22 13.65 -9.38
CA LYS A 122 10.93 14.36 -9.43
C LYS A 122 10.85 15.26 -10.64
N ILE A 123 9.66 15.28 -11.26
CA ILE A 123 9.28 16.25 -12.29
C ILE A 123 8.34 17.25 -11.65
N GLU A 124 8.64 18.54 -11.79
CA GLU A 124 7.75 19.61 -11.40
C GLU A 124 7.23 20.33 -12.64
N LEU A 125 5.91 20.26 -12.85
CA LEU A 125 5.25 20.87 -13.99
C LEU A 125 4.47 22.12 -13.55
N PRO A 126 4.52 23.23 -14.29
CA PRO A 126 3.82 24.47 -13.96
C PRO A 126 2.33 24.38 -14.35
N ILE A 127 1.65 23.36 -13.80
CA ILE A 127 0.22 23.12 -14.03
C ILE A 127 -0.50 23.44 -12.73
N ALA A 128 -1.37 24.45 -12.78
CA ALA A 128 -2.24 24.79 -11.65
C ALA A 128 -3.37 23.75 -11.54
N TRP A 129 -3.64 23.31 -10.32
CA TRP A 129 -4.70 22.33 -10.04
C TRP A 129 -5.24 22.50 -8.62
N THR A 130 -6.43 21.96 -8.39
CA THR A 130 -7.06 21.94 -7.06
C THR A 130 -7.17 20.49 -6.60
N ASP A 131 -6.74 20.21 -5.37
CA ASP A 131 -6.85 18.88 -4.81
C ASP A 131 -8.27 18.54 -4.33
N CYS A 132 -8.50 17.29 -3.93
CA CYS A 132 -9.80 16.82 -3.48
C CYS A 132 -10.29 17.48 -2.17
N TRP A 133 -9.44 18.23 -1.47
CA TRP A 133 -9.78 19.01 -0.30
C TRP A 133 -10.02 20.50 -0.60
N GLY A 134 -9.98 20.88 -1.90
CA GLY A 134 -10.21 22.26 -2.34
C GLY A 134 -8.99 23.17 -2.23
N LYS A 135 -7.79 22.63 -1.97
CA LYS A 135 -6.57 23.43 -1.91
C LYS A 135 -5.99 23.62 -3.32
N GLU A 136 -5.70 24.87 -3.65
CA GLU A 136 -5.04 25.26 -4.91
C GLU A 136 -3.53 25.03 -4.84
N HIS A 137 -2.99 24.46 -5.90
CA HIS A 137 -1.57 24.23 -6.13
C HIS A 137 -1.17 24.91 -7.44
N LYS A 138 0.02 25.52 -7.48
CA LYS A 138 0.55 26.16 -8.69
C LYS A 138 1.31 25.21 -9.61
N THR A 139 1.76 24.10 -9.05
CA THR A 139 2.57 23.10 -9.74
C THR A 139 2.07 21.72 -9.38
N VAL A 140 2.32 20.75 -10.26
CA VAL A 140 2.12 19.33 -9.99
C VAL A 140 3.47 18.60 -10.02
N THR A 141 3.75 17.84 -8.98
CA THR A 141 4.96 17.02 -8.89
C THR A 141 4.68 15.63 -9.38
N GLY A 142 5.40 15.17 -10.40
CA GLY A 142 5.35 13.81 -10.93
C GLY A 142 6.46 12.91 -10.40
N ASN A 143 6.20 11.62 -10.45
CA ASN A 143 7.21 10.57 -10.26
C ASN A 143 7.41 9.91 -11.63
N PRO A 144 8.55 10.13 -12.32
CA PRO A 144 8.70 9.81 -13.75
C PRO A 144 8.88 8.32 -14.01
N VAL A 145 7.95 7.51 -13.54
CA VAL A 145 7.80 6.09 -13.85
C VAL A 145 6.33 5.84 -14.16
N SER A 146 6.03 5.51 -15.39
CA SER A 146 4.67 5.18 -15.81
C SER A 146 4.61 3.79 -16.45
N PHE A 147 3.42 3.21 -16.43
CA PHE A 147 3.16 1.90 -17.03
C PHE A 147 2.10 2.04 -18.11
N HIS A 148 2.46 1.64 -19.31
CA HIS A 148 1.52 1.55 -20.42
C HIS A 148 1.06 0.09 -20.53
N ALA A 149 -0.13 -0.20 -20.03
CA ALA A 149 -0.71 -1.53 -20.08
C ALA A 149 -1.95 -1.54 -20.95
N MET A 150 -2.02 -2.52 -21.85
CA MET A 150 -3.13 -2.70 -22.78
C MET A 150 -3.95 -3.95 -22.40
N ARG A 151 -5.01 -4.19 -23.15
CA ARG A 151 -5.98 -5.27 -22.97
C ARG A 151 -5.33 -6.66 -22.82
N GLY A 152 -4.20 -6.92 -23.47
CA GLY A 152 -3.49 -8.21 -23.38
C GLY A 152 -3.09 -8.61 -21.95
N LEU A 153 -2.79 -7.64 -21.10
CA LEU A 153 -2.43 -7.91 -19.71
C LEU A 153 -3.60 -8.47 -18.88
N ALA A 154 -4.84 -8.13 -19.26
CA ALA A 154 -6.06 -8.55 -18.57
C ALA A 154 -6.80 -9.70 -19.28
N ALA A 155 -6.48 -10.01 -20.53
CA ALA A 155 -7.26 -10.91 -21.38
C ALA A 155 -6.93 -12.40 -21.18
N HIS A 156 -6.81 -12.84 -19.93
CA HIS A 156 -6.60 -14.24 -19.54
C HIS A 156 -7.20 -14.54 -18.16
N SER A 157 -7.24 -15.80 -17.76
CA SER A 157 -7.90 -16.25 -16.51
C SER A 157 -7.42 -15.53 -15.24
N ASN A 158 -6.15 -15.15 -15.17
CA ASN A 158 -5.56 -14.41 -14.05
C ASN A 158 -5.45 -12.90 -14.29
N GLY A 159 -6.08 -12.38 -15.34
CA GLY A 159 -5.93 -10.99 -15.78
C GLY A 159 -6.27 -9.97 -14.72
N PHE A 160 -7.35 -10.18 -13.96
CA PHE A 160 -7.71 -9.32 -12.84
C PHE A 160 -6.59 -9.21 -11.79
N HIS A 161 -6.03 -10.34 -11.36
CA HIS A 161 -4.96 -10.35 -10.36
C HIS A 161 -3.67 -9.75 -10.90
N THR A 162 -3.39 -9.92 -12.19
CA THR A 162 -2.23 -9.30 -12.85
C THR A 162 -2.34 -7.77 -12.86
N VAL A 163 -3.49 -7.23 -13.26
CA VAL A 163 -3.73 -5.77 -13.23
C VAL A 163 -3.71 -5.24 -11.79
N ARG A 164 -4.29 -5.97 -10.85
CA ARG A 164 -4.25 -5.62 -9.42
C ARG A 164 -2.81 -5.56 -8.90
N THR A 165 -1.95 -6.49 -9.29
CA THR A 165 -0.53 -6.49 -8.89
C THR A 165 0.19 -5.27 -9.48
N LEU A 166 -0.11 -4.89 -10.72
CA LEU A 166 0.41 -3.67 -11.32
C LEU A 166 -0.05 -2.42 -10.55
N ALA A 167 -1.32 -2.35 -10.15
CA ALA A 167 -1.83 -1.24 -9.34
C ALA A 167 -1.13 -1.14 -7.97
N VAL A 168 -0.81 -2.27 -7.34
CA VAL A 168 0.01 -2.29 -6.11
C VAL A 168 1.41 -1.74 -6.38
N LEU A 169 2.06 -2.14 -7.48
CA LEU A 169 3.38 -1.61 -7.86
C LEU A 169 3.33 -0.10 -8.10
N MET A 170 2.34 0.40 -8.82
CA MET A 170 2.13 1.84 -9.04
C MET A 170 1.92 2.59 -7.72
N SER A 171 1.19 2.02 -6.78
CA SER A 171 1.00 2.58 -5.44
C SER A 171 2.32 2.67 -4.66
N LEU A 172 3.16 1.65 -4.75
CA LEU A 172 4.49 1.63 -4.10
C LEU A 172 5.45 2.67 -4.69
N LEU A 173 5.37 2.89 -5.99
CA LEU A 173 6.17 3.90 -6.70
C LEU A 173 5.59 5.32 -6.54
N GLY A 174 4.34 5.45 -6.07
CA GLY A 174 3.66 6.73 -5.91
C GLY A 174 3.34 7.42 -7.24
N THR A 175 3.02 6.62 -8.28
CA THR A 175 2.77 7.12 -9.64
C THR A 175 1.29 7.27 -9.97
N ILE A 176 0.39 6.84 -9.07
CA ILE A 176 -1.05 7.00 -9.26
C ILE A 176 -1.42 8.48 -9.20
N ASP A 177 -2.18 8.96 -10.19
CA ASP A 177 -2.61 10.36 -10.35
C ASP A 177 -1.45 11.37 -10.35
N ARG A 178 -0.30 10.95 -10.85
CA ARG A 178 0.90 11.78 -11.00
C ARG A 178 1.39 11.70 -12.44
N PRO A 179 1.94 12.82 -12.99
CA PRO A 179 2.67 12.79 -14.26
C PRO A 179 3.86 11.84 -14.15
N GLY A 180 4.01 10.96 -15.14
CA GLY A 180 5.09 9.99 -15.23
C GLY A 180 5.90 10.14 -16.51
#